data_34c86e2f42efefe07a35a6db4320dd94
#
_entry.id   34c86e2f42efefe07a35a6db4320dd94
#
_cell.length_a   1.000
_cell.length_b   1.000
_cell.length_c   1.000
_cell.angle_alpha   90.00
_cell.angle_beta   90.00
_cell.angle_gamma   90.00
#
_symmetry.space_group_name_H-M   'P 1'
#
loop_
_entity.id
_entity.type
_entity.pdbx_description
1 polymer ?
#
loop_
_entity_poly.entity_id
_entity_poly.type
_entity_poly.pdbx_seq_one_letter_code
_entity_poly.pdbx_strand_id
1 'polypeptide(L)'
;MHLSFQAKCLETGETVAIKKVLQDRRYKNRELQLMRVLDHPNVISLKHCFFSTTTKNELFLNLVMEYVPESMYRVLKHYSSANQRMPLIYVKLYTYQVCLVVFSMLGFLCNVLLYAN
;
A
#
# COMPACT_ATOMS: atom_id res chain seq x y z
N MET A 1 -4.07 -14.81 -5.85
CA MET A 1 -3.07 -14.27 -6.81
C MET A 1 -3.13 -12.75 -6.78
N HIS A 2 -2.01 -12.11 -6.57
CA HIS A 2 -1.89 -10.65 -6.56
C HIS A 2 -1.02 -10.23 -7.73
N LEU A 3 -1.52 -9.35 -8.59
CA LEU A 3 -0.78 -8.75 -9.70
C LEU A 3 -0.71 -7.25 -9.45
N SER A 4 0.48 -6.68 -9.60
CA SER A 4 0.68 -5.23 -9.50
C SER A 4 1.35 -4.72 -10.76
N PHE A 5 0.88 -3.60 -11.28
CA PHE A 5 1.39 -2.98 -12.49
C PHE A 5 1.31 -1.46 -12.41
N GLN A 6 2.21 -0.83 -13.13
CA GLN A 6 2.22 0.63 -13.31
C GLN A 6 1.24 1.01 -14.41
N ALA A 7 0.51 2.09 -14.21
CA ALA A 7 -0.41 2.64 -15.18
C ALA A 7 -0.32 4.17 -15.21
N LYS A 8 -0.89 4.77 -16.23
CA LYS A 8 -0.99 6.22 -16.36
C LYS A 8 -2.46 6.62 -16.44
N CYS A 9 -2.87 7.58 -15.61
CA CYS A 9 -4.20 8.17 -15.69
C CYS A 9 -4.31 8.99 -16.98
N LEU A 10 -5.30 8.68 -17.81
CA LEU A 10 -5.47 9.34 -19.10
C LEU A 10 -5.91 10.81 -18.96
N GLU A 11 -6.67 11.13 -17.92
CA GLU A 11 -7.20 12.48 -17.69
C GLU A 11 -6.14 13.43 -17.10
N THR A 12 -5.37 12.92 -16.11
CA THR A 12 -4.41 13.76 -15.36
C THR A 12 -2.96 13.59 -15.82
N GLY A 13 -2.66 12.51 -16.56
CA GLY A 13 -1.30 12.12 -16.91
C GLY A 13 -0.48 11.55 -15.74
N GLU A 14 -1.09 11.39 -14.57
CA GLU A 14 -0.42 10.91 -13.37
C GLU A 14 -0.08 9.42 -13.46
N THR A 15 1.11 9.05 -13.00
CA THR A 15 1.51 7.65 -12.87
C THR A 15 0.96 7.08 -11.58
N VAL A 16 0.29 5.92 -11.67
CA VAL A 16 -0.34 5.21 -10.56
C VAL A 16 0.11 3.75 -10.53
N ALA A 17 -0.02 3.13 -9.38
CA ALA A 17 0.11 1.68 -9.21
C ALA A 17 -1.28 1.06 -9.11
N ILE A 18 -1.50 -0.04 -9.84
CA ILE A 18 -2.75 -0.81 -9.75
C ILE A 18 -2.42 -2.19 -9.20
N LYS A 19 -3.03 -2.53 -8.06
CA LYS A 19 -2.96 -3.87 -7.48
C LYS A 19 -4.25 -4.61 -7.77
N LYS A 20 -4.15 -5.72 -8.49
CA LYS A 20 -5.28 -6.57 -8.86
C LYS A 20 -5.36 -7.77 -7.92
N VAL A 21 -6.48 -7.89 -7.20
CA VAL A 21 -6.71 -8.91 -6.17
C VAL A 21 -7.91 -9.76 -6.55
N LEU A 22 -7.69 -11.08 -6.70
CA LEU A 22 -8.79 -12.01 -6.94
C LEU A 22 -9.73 -12.03 -5.73
N GLN A 23 -11.03 -11.88 -6.00
CA GLN A 23 -12.05 -11.85 -4.96
C GLN A 23 -12.56 -13.26 -4.68
N ASP A 24 -12.45 -13.68 -3.43
CA ASP A 24 -13.15 -14.85 -2.92
C ASP A 24 -14.43 -14.38 -2.19
N ARG A 25 -15.58 -14.86 -2.64
CA ARG A 25 -16.90 -14.51 -2.05
C ARG A 25 -17.01 -14.86 -0.56
N ARG A 26 -16.15 -15.75 -0.06
CA ARG A 26 -16.15 -16.20 1.34
C ARG A 26 -15.42 -15.23 2.28
N TYR A 27 -14.59 -14.34 1.75
CA TYR A 27 -13.75 -13.44 2.55
C TYR A 27 -14.10 -11.97 2.28
N LYS A 28 -14.31 -11.21 3.37
CA LYS A 28 -14.44 -9.75 3.28
C LYS A 28 -13.10 -9.13 2.86
N ASN A 29 -13.18 -8.07 2.07
CA ASN A 29 -12.04 -7.35 1.54
C ASN A 29 -11.39 -6.46 2.61
N ARG A 30 -10.66 -7.07 3.54
CA ARG A 30 -10.03 -6.37 4.68
C ARG A 30 -9.02 -5.34 4.24
N GLU A 31 -8.26 -5.63 3.18
CA GLU A 31 -7.27 -4.70 2.64
C GLU A 31 -7.91 -3.39 2.17
N LEU A 32 -9.00 -3.47 1.41
CA LEU A 32 -9.73 -2.30 0.97
C LEU A 32 -10.31 -1.50 2.15
N GLN A 33 -10.86 -2.18 3.15
CA GLN A 33 -11.41 -1.53 4.33
C GLN A 33 -10.32 -0.77 5.10
N LEU A 34 -9.15 -1.38 5.30
CA LEU A 34 -8.01 -0.75 5.96
C LEU A 34 -7.49 0.44 5.16
N MET A 35 -7.32 0.30 3.84
CA MET A 35 -6.82 1.39 2.99
C MET A 35 -7.76 2.60 2.95
N ARG A 36 -9.06 2.40 3.09
CA ARG A 36 -10.04 3.50 3.14
C ARG A 36 -10.00 4.29 4.44
N VAL A 37 -9.61 3.65 5.54
CA VAL A 37 -9.54 4.26 6.88
C VAL A 37 -8.18 4.87 7.16
N LEU A 38 -7.12 4.33 6.56
CA LEU A 38 -5.76 4.80 6.76
C LEU A 38 -5.51 6.08 5.95
N ASP A 39 -5.40 7.19 6.66
CA ASP A 39 -4.96 8.48 6.13
C ASP A 39 -3.72 8.93 6.92
N HIS A 40 -2.54 8.68 6.36
CA HIS A 40 -1.27 9.01 6.99
C HIS A 40 -0.21 9.30 5.92
N PRO A 41 0.65 10.33 6.10
CA PRO A 41 1.64 10.74 5.10
C PRO A 41 2.68 9.67 4.77
N ASN A 42 2.91 8.68 5.66
CA ASN A 42 3.85 7.57 5.44
C ASN A 42 3.15 6.26 4.99
N VAL A 43 1.88 6.32 4.62
CA VAL A 43 1.12 5.20 4.07
C VAL A 43 0.67 5.57 2.67
N ILE A 44 0.83 4.63 1.73
CA ILE A 44 0.37 4.82 0.34
C ILE A 44 -1.14 5.05 0.33
N SER A 45 -1.58 6.16 -0.28
CA SER A 45 -2.99 6.50 -0.37
C SER A 45 -3.70 5.73 -1.47
N LEU A 46 -4.92 5.27 -1.16
CA LEU A 46 -5.85 4.73 -2.14
C LEU A 46 -6.49 5.89 -2.91
N LYS A 47 -6.27 5.95 -4.23
CA LYS A 47 -6.85 6.98 -5.10
C LYS A 47 -8.23 6.58 -5.61
N HIS A 48 -8.38 5.31 -6.01
CA HIS A 48 -9.61 4.77 -6.56
C HIS A 48 -9.64 3.25 -6.42
N CYS A 49 -10.82 2.65 -6.52
CA CYS A 49 -10.97 1.20 -6.63
C CYS A 49 -12.13 0.86 -7.56
N PHE A 50 -11.99 -0.23 -8.30
CA PHE A 50 -13.05 -0.73 -9.19
C PHE A 50 -12.97 -2.25 -9.33
N PHE A 51 -14.10 -2.84 -9.69
CA PHE A 51 -14.17 -4.27 -9.96
C PHE A 51 -14.03 -4.56 -11.46
N SER A 52 -13.40 -5.68 -11.78
CA SER A 52 -13.30 -6.19 -13.15
C SER A 52 -13.54 -7.69 -13.16
N THR A 53 -14.12 -8.20 -14.27
CA THR A 53 -14.38 -9.63 -14.46
C THR A 53 -13.58 -10.13 -15.64
N THR A 54 -13.00 -11.32 -15.53
CA THR A 54 -12.31 -12.00 -16.63
C THR A 54 -13.29 -12.80 -17.49
N THR A 55 -12.83 -13.27 -18.66
CA THR A 55 -13.57 -14.19 -19.53
C THR A 55 -13.93 -15.51 -18.83
N LYS A 56 -13.19 -15.87 -17.77
CA LYS A 56 -13.46 -17.05 -16.92
C LYS A 56 -14.44 -16.78 -15.78
N ASN A 57 -15.09 -15.62 -15.80
CA ASN A 57 -16.03 -15.18 -14.75
C ASN A 57 -15.42 -15.02 -13.35
N GLU A 58 -14.10 -14.75 -13.28
CA GLU A 58 -13.39 -14.45 -12.05
C GLU A 58 -13.51 -12.96 -11.75
N LEU A 59 -13.93 -12.63 -10.54
CA LEU A 59 -14.07 -11.24 -10.07
C LEU A 59 -12.76 -10.75 -9.45
N PHE A 60 -12.27 -9.63 -9.90
CA PHE A 60 -11.10 -8.95 -9.35
C PHE A 60 -11.45 -7.58 -8.80
N LEU A 61 -10.88 -7.25 -7.66
CA LEU A 61 -10.79 -5.88 -7.16
C LEU A 61 -9.48 -5.25 -7.65
N ASN A 62 -9.58 -4.08 -8.26
CA ASN A 62 -8.44 -3.29 -8.69
C ASN A 62 -8.31 -2.09 -7.74
N LEU A 63 -7.19 -2.01 -7.04
CA LEU A 63 -6.85 -0.92 -6.13
C LEU A 63 -5.89 0.02 -6.84
N VAL A 64 -6.32 1.25 -7.11
CA VAL A 64 -5.50 2.30 -7.72
C VAL A 64 -4.88 3.12 -6.60
N MET A 65 -3.55 3.13 -6.55
CA MET A 65 -2.76 3.72 -5.48
C MET A 65 -1.72 4.69 -6.04
N GLU A 66 -1.19 5.51 -5.17
CA GLU A 66 0.01 6.28 -5.45
C GLU A 66 1.14 5.36 -5.93
N TYR A 67 1.85 5.81 -6.97
CA TYR A 67 3.01 5.08 -7.48
C TYR A 67 4.28 5.48 -6.72
N VAL A 68 4.96 4.48 -6.19
CA VAL A 68 6.27 4.65 -5.54
C VAL A 68 7.33 3.97 -6.40
N PRO A 69 8.29 4.73 -6.98
CA PRO A 69 9.23 4.19 -7.98
C PRO A 69 10.23 3.19 -7.40
N GLU A 70 10.56 3.33 -6.10
CA GLU A 70 11.56 2.50 -5.44
C GLU A 70 11.02 1.85 -4.17
N SER A 71 11.20 0.54 -4.04
CA SER A 71 10.96 -0.18 -2.80
C SER A 71 12.22 -0.21 -1.94
N MET A 72 12.05 -0.32 -0.62
CA MET A 72 13.18 -0.50 0.31
C MET A 72 14.05 -1.72 -0.07
N TYR A 73 13.44 -2.79 -0.57
CA TYR A 73 14.17 -3.95 -1.05
C TYR A 73 15.12 -3.62 -2.21
N ARG A 74 14.66 -2.81 -3.18
CA ARG A 74 15.52 -2.39 -4.31
C ARG A 74 16.67 -1.51 -3.86
N VAL A 75 16.40 -0.57 -2.93
CA VAL A 75 17.44 0.28 -2.34
C VAL A 75 18.47 -0.57 -1.59
N LEU A 76 18.02 -1.50 -0.74
CA LEU A 76 18.91 -2.40 -0.02
C LEU A 76 19.74 -3.27 -0.97
N LYS A 77 19.11 -3.82 -2.01
CA LYS A 77 19.79 -4.62 -3.03
C LYS A 77 20.85 -3.83 -3.79
N HIS A 78 20.59 -2.56 -4.09
CA HIS A 78 21.55 -1.68 -4.74
C HIS A 78 22.84 -1.53 -3.91
N TYR A 79 22.72 -1.23 -2.61
CA TYR A 79 23.90 -1.14 -1.73
C TYR A 79 24.59 -2.50 -1.54
N SER A 80 23.85 -3.58 -1.37
CA SER A 80 24.38 -4.92 -1.21
C SER A 80 25.13 -5.39 -2.45
N SER A 81 24.62 -5.16 -3.65
CA SER A 81 25.29 -5.54 -4.90
C SER A 81 26.58 -4.74 -5.16
N ALA A 82 26.66 -3.52 -4.63
CA ALA A 82 27.88 -2.70 -4.66
C ALA A 82 28.86 -3.03 -3.51
N ASN A 83 28.57 -4.06 -2.72
CA ASN A 83 29.31 -4.42 -1.50
C ASN A 83 29.45 -3.24 -0.51
N GLN A 84 28.41 -2.41 -0.45
CA GLN A 84 28.33 -1.24 0.42
C GLN A 84 27.21 -1.42 1.45
N ARG A 85 27.34 -0.76 2.59
CA ARG A 85 26.27 -0.69 3.59
C ARG A 85 25.35 0.48 3.28
N MET A 86 24.05 0.30 3.47
CA MET A 86 23.08 1.39 3.40
C MET A 86 23.46 2.47 4.42
N PRO A 87 23.55 3.76 4.02
CA PRO A 87 23.81 4.84 4.95
C PRO A 87 22.85 4.86 6.14
N LEU A 88 23.37 5.05 7.34
CA LEU A 88 22.60 4.99 8.58
C LEU A 88 21.44 5.99 8.59
N ILE A 89 21.59 7.13 7.92
CA ILE A 89 20.51 8.13 7.81
C ILE A 89 19.25 7.56 7.15
N TYR A 90 19.36 6.73 6.12
CA TYR A 90 18.22 6.09 5.46
C TYR A 90 17.57 5.04 6.39
N VAL A 91 18.38 4.26 7.10
CA VAL A 91 17.87 3.29 8.08
C VAL A 91 17.05 4.00 9.18
N LYS A 92 17.60 5.09 9.72
CA LYS A 92 16.92 5.91 10.73
C LYS A 92 15.61 6.51 10.19
N LEU A 93 15.65 7.08 8.97
CA LEU A 93 14.48 7.71 8.34
C LEU A 93 13.36 6.69 8.10
N TYR A 94 13.65 5.55 7.50
CA TYR A 94 12.65 4.53 7.24
C TYR A 94 12.08 3.94 8.53
N THR A 95 12.91 3.69 9.52
CA THR A 95 12.46 3.22 10.85
C THR A 95 11.55 4.25 11.51
N TYR A 96 11.93 5.52 11.48
CA TYR A 96 11.11 6.61 12.02
C TYR A 96 9.74 6.69 11.35
N GLN A 97 9.68 6.64 10.02
CA GLN A 97 8.43 6.66 9.26
C GLN A 97 7.51 5.49 9.63
N VAL A 98 8.06 4.27 9.75
CA VAL A 98 7.28 3.08 10.17
C VAL A 98 6.79 3.24 11.61
N CYS A 99 7.61 3.74 12.54
CA CYS A 99 7.22 3.99 13.92
C CYS A 99 6.06 4.99 14.02
N LEU A 100 6.07 6.07 13.21
CA LEU A 100 4.96 7.04 13.17
C LEU A 100 3.64 6.40 12.73
N VAL A 101 3.67 5.52 11.72
CA VAL A 101 2.48 4.78 11.26
C VAL A 101 1.95 3.88 12.37
N VAL A 102 2.82 3.09 13.01
CA VAL A 102 2.44 2.18 14.10
C VAL A 102 1.83 2.96 15.27
N PHE A 103 2.43 4.09 15.65
CA PHE A 103 1.94 4.95 16.73
C PHE A 103 0.54 5.50 16.42
N SER A 104 0.32 5.98 15.19
CA SER A 104 -1.00 6.46 14.74
C SER A 104 -2.06 5.35 14.76
N MET A 105 -1.70 4.14 14.37
CA MET A 105 -2.61 2.98 14.40
C MET A 105 -2.98 2.59 15.84
N LEU A 106 -2.03 2.62 16.77
CA LEU A 106 -2.29 2.35 18.19
C LEU A 106 -3.22 3.40 18.80
N GLY A 107 -3.04 4.67 18.48
CA GLY A 107 -3.94 5.74 18.91
C GLY A 107 -5.38 5.55 18.39
N PHE A 108 -5.52 5.13 17.14
CA PHE A 108 -6.83 4.80 16.56
C PHE A 108 -7.50 3.61 17.28
N LEU A 109 -6.76 2.55 17.56
CA LEU A 109 -7.27 1.39 18.30
C LEU A 109 -7.70 1.76 19.73
N CYS A 110 -6.93 2.58 20.43
CA CYS A 110 -7.30 3.07 21.76
C CYS A 110 -8.61 3.86 21.73
N ASN A 111 -8.79 4.74 20.74
CA ASN A 111 -10.03 5.49 20.59
C ASN A 111 -11.23 4.58 20.33
N VAL A 112 -11.08 3.60 19.41
CA VAL A 112 -12.15 2.64 19.11
C VAL A 112 -12.54 1.83 20.35
N LEU A 113 -11.58 1.40 21.17
CA LEU A 113 -11.85 0.66 22.41
C LEU A 113 -12.53 1.53 23.48
N LEU A 114 -12.19 2.82 23.56
CA LEU A 114 -12.82 3.76 24.50
C LEU A 114 -14.28 4.08 24.14
N TYR A 115 -14.62 4.08 22.85
CA TYR A 115 -16.00 4.32 22.39
C TYR A 115 -16.85 3.04 22.31
N ALA A 116 -16.24 1.85 22.40
CA ALA A 116 -16.95 0.57 22.39
C ALA A 116 -17.42 0.09 23.78
N ASN A 117 -17.06 0.81 24.85
CA ASN A 117 -17.55 0.65 26.22
C ASN A 117 -18.53 1.75 26.57
#